data_549574b0875b603e4ad5d2858be12ced
#
_entry.id   549574b0875b603e4ad5d2858be12ced
#
_cell.length_a   1.000
_cell.length_b   1.000
_cell.length_c   1.000
_cell.angle_alpha   90.00
_cell.angle_beta   90.00
_cell.angle_gamma   90.00
#
_symmetry.space_group_name_H-M   'P 1'
#
loop_
_entity.id
_entity.type
_entity.pdbx_description
1 polymer ?
#
loop_
_entity_poly.entity_id
_entity_poly.type
_entity_poly.pdbx_seq_one_letter_code
_entity_poly.pdbx_strand_id
1 'polypeptide(L)'
;MYSILKDAYSFDERCAQCWDGNWRETDDFFFDHPEIADKYGFATCFNGEPIGFICWDPRNRPEYVEIGHNAIRTAWKGNGFGKAQLTEALRRIREYAGLKEIRVRTNSNLIAPRNYESVGFVLYDRKENPGETAFSGDDLYYRIQLQREQMGNA
;
A
#
# COMPACT_ATOMS: atom_id res chain seq x y z
N MET A 1 10.63 -2.52 9.44
CA MET A 1 9.33 -2.61 8.74
C MET A 1 8.37 -3.55 9.45
N TYR A 2 8.75 -4.78 9.74
CA TYR A 2 7.90 -5.76 10.43
C TYR A 2 7.23 -5.21 11.70
N SER A 3 7.97 -4.52 12.57
CA SER A 3 7.42 -3.93 13.80
C SER A 3 6.33 -2.88 13.54
N ILE A 4 6.43 -2.14 12.45
CA ILE A 4 5.40 -1.15 12.05
C ILE A 4 4.13 -1.88 11.59
N LEU A 5 4.26 -2.92 10.76
CA LEU A 5 3.13 -3.71 10.30
C LEU A 5 2.41 -4.40 11.47
N LYS A 6 3.17 -5.05 12.34
CA LYS A 6 2.64 -5.72 13.53
C LYS A 6 1.87 -4.76 14.43
N ASP A 7 2.39 -3.58 14.69
CA ASP A 7 1.73 -2.55 15.48
C ASP A 7 0.49 -1.99 14.76
N ALA A 8 0.59 -1.68 13.48
CA ALA A 8 -0.49 -1.10 12.71
C ALA A 8 -1.75 -2.00 12.63
N TYR A 9 -1.55 -3.31 12.67
CA TYR A 9 -2.62 -4.32 12.62
C TYR A 9 -2.93 -4.94 14.00
N SER A 10 -2.43 -4.37 15.09
CA SER A 10 -2.64 -4.88 16.46
C SER A 10 -4.07 -4.70 16.99
N PHE A 11 -4.91 -3.95 16.29
CA PHE A 11 -6.33 -3.77 16.66
C PHE A 11 -7.15 -5.06 16.58
N ASP A 12 -6.68 -6.07 15.86
CA ASP A 12 -7.31 -7.38 15.76
C ASP A 12 -6.23 -8.47 15.60
N GLU A 13 -6.12 -9.34 16.58
CA GLU A 13 -5.11 -10.43 16.59
C GLU A 13 -5.24 -11.40 15.42
N ARG A 14 -6.43 -11.52 14.80
CA ARG A 14 -6.65 -12.33 13.60
C ARG A 14 -5.86 -11.82 12.40
N CYS A 15 -5.52 -10.54 12.36
CA CYS A 15 -4.65 -9.99 11.33
C CYS A 15 -3.27 -10.66 11.33
N ALA A 16 -2.67 -10.82 12.51
CA ALA A 16 -1.38 -11.51 12.64
C ALA A 16 -1.50 -12.98 12.25
N GLN A 17 -2.60 -13.66 12.63
CA GLN A 17 -2.83 -15.05 12.22
C GLN A 17 -2.85 -15.22 10.70
N CYS A 18 -3.40 -14.22 9.97
CA CYS A 18 -3.47 -14.25 8.51
C CYS A 18 -2.18 -13.81 7.82
N TRP A 19 -1.49 -12.80 8.35
CA TRP A 19 -0.50 -12.03 7.57
C TRP A 19 0.90 -11.94 8.18
N ASP A 20 1.13 -12.42 9.41
CA ASP A 20 2.46 -12.33 10.07
C ASP A 20 3.57 -12.95 9.21
N GLY A 21 3.31 -14.10 8.59
CA GLY A 21 4.27 -14.74 7.68
C GLY A 21 4.64 -13.85 6.50
N ASN A 22 3.66 -13.22 5.85
CA ASN A 22 3.88 -12.30 4.74
C ASN A 22 4.65 -11.05 5.19
N TRP A 23 4.36 -10.51 6.37
CA TRP A 23 5.10 -9.36 6.91
C TRP A 23 6.57 -9.69 7.15
N ARG A 24 6.88 -10.90 7.67
CA ARG A 24 8.25 -11.36 7.89
C ARG A 24 8.98 -11.55 6.56
N GLU A 25 8.37 -12.24 5.61
CA GLU A 25 8.95 -12.45 4.29
C GLU A 25 9.29 -11.12 3.60
N THR A 26 8.42 -10.13 3.70
CA THR A 26 8.66 -8.81 3.12
C THR A 26 9.77 -8.06 3.84
N ASP A 27 9.84 -8.14 5.19
CA ASP A 27 10.89 -7.52 5.98
C ASP A 27 12.26 -8.14 5.67
N ASP A 28 12.34 -9.46 5.63
CA ASP A 28 13.54 -10.22 5.27
C ASP A 28 14.00 -9.88 3.84
N PHE A 29 13.07 -9.85 2.88
CA PHE A 29 13.37 -9.50 1.50
C PHE A 29 13.98 -8.09 1.39
N PHE A 30 13.40 -7.11 2.05
CA PHE A 30 13.93 -5.74 2.01
C PHE A 30 15.21 -5.55 2.82
N PHE A 31 15.41 -6.35 3.86
CA PHE A 31 16.68 -6.39 4.58
C PHE A 31 17.81 -6.93 3.68
N ASP A 32 17.53 -7.98 2.92
CA ASP A 32 18.49 -8.60 1.99
C ASP A 32 18.71 -7.76 0.72
N HIS A 33 17.75 -6.90 0.38
CA HIS A 33 17.76 -6.07 -0.84
C HIS A 33 17.48 -4.59 -0.54
N PRO A 34 18.37 -3.90 0.21
CA PRO A 34 18.15 -2.51 0.62
C PRO A 34 18.03 -1.55 -0.57
N GLU A 35 18.69 -1.82 -1.69
CA GLU A 35 18.58 -1.04 -2.92
C GLU A 35 17.18 -1.10 -3.54
N ILE A 36 16.46 -2.21 -3.37
CA ILE A 36 15.07 -2.37 -3.81
C ILE A 36 14.16 -1.63 -2.84
N ALA A 37 14.39 -1.77 -1.53
CA ALA A 37 13.62 -1.08 -0.51
C ALA A 37 13.68 0.45 -0.69
N ASP A 38 14.86 1.01 -0.92
CA ASP A 38 15.05 2.45 -1.14
C ASP A 38 14.39 2.96 -2.41
N LYS A 39 14.34 2.13 -3.45
CA LYS A 39 13.80 2.50 -4.75
C LYS A 39 12.27 2.39 -4.82
N TYR A 40 11.69 1.42 -4.13
CA TYR A 40 10.29 1.06 -4.25
C TYR A 40 9.51 1.11 -2.94
N GLY A 41 10.00 1.89 -2.02
CA GLY A 41 9.36 2.13 -0.74
C GLY A 41 10.01 3.30 0.01
N PHE A 42 9.41 3.67 1.13
CA PHE A 42 10.00 4.59 2.09
C PHE A 42 9.33 4.48 3.46
N ALA A 43 10.06 4.90 4.49
CA ALA A 43 9.50 5.09 5.83
C ALA A 43 9.03 6.54 6.01
N THR A 44 7.90 6.71 6.68
CA THR A 44 7.44 8.00 7.18
C THR A 44 7.97 8.18 8.59
N CYS A 45 8.70 9.28 8.83
CA CYS A 45 9.28 9.58 10.14
C CYS A 45 8.66 10.84 10.73
N PHE A 46 8.52 10.86 12.05
CA PHE A 46 8.15 12.03 12.83
C PHE A 46 9.16 12.22 13.96
N ASN A 47 9.79 13.41 14.02
CA ASN A 47 10.87 13.70 14.97
C ASN A 47 11.99 12.64 14.99
N GLY A 48 12.34 12.10 13.81
CA GLY A 48 13.38 11.09 13.65
C GLY A 48 12.93 9.64 13.97
N GLU A 49 11.70 9.44 14.42
CA GLU A 49 11.13 8.11 14.68
C GLU A 49 10.34 7.60 13.48
N PRO A 50 10.58 6.36 12.99
CA PRO A 50 9.79 5.76 11.93
C PRO A 50 8.39 5.38 12.46
N ILE A 51 7.36 6.06 11.93
CA ILE A 51 5.98 5.90 12.33
C ILE A 51 5.12 5.21 11.27
N GLY A 52 5.62 5.07 10.06
CA GLY A 52 4.91 4.45 8.95
C GLY A 52 5.84 3.92 7.89
N PHE A 53 5.27 3.14 6.98
CA PHE A 53 5.98 2.52 5.88
C PHE A 53 5.03 2.25 4.72
N ILE A 54 5.50 2.48 3.49
CA ILE A 54 4.80 2.13 2.26
C ILE A 54 5.79 1.57 1.24
N CYS A 55 5.36 0.58 0.47
CA CYS A 55 6.11 0.05 -0.66
C CYS A 55 5.19 -0.27 -1.84
N TRP A 56 5.78 -0.47 -3.01
CA TRP A 56 5.06 -0.85 -4.23
C TRP A 56 5.87 -1.80 -5.10
N ASP A 57 5.17 -2.59 -5.90
CA ASP A 57 5.72 -3.53 -6.86
C ASP A 57 5.71 -2.94 -8.28
N PRO A 58 6.87 -2.67 -8.89
CA PRO A 58 6.98 -2.08 -10.22
C PRO A 58 7.06 -3.09 -11.37
N ARG A 59 7.07 -4.39 -11.10
CA ARG A 59 7.41 -5.44 -12.08
C ARG A 59 6.44 -5.53 -13.25
N ASN A 60 5.21 -5.06 -13.09
CA ASN A 60 4.18 -5.10 -14.12
C ASN A 60 4.12 -3.83 -14.98
N ARG A 61 5.15 -2.96 -14.90
CA ARG A 61 5.23 -1.78 -15.76
C ARG A 61 5.38 -2.17 -17.22
N PRO A 62 4.83 -1.40 -18.17
CA PRO A 62 4.08 -0.15 -17.96
C PRO A 62 2.60 -0.34 -17.68
N GLU A 63 2.09 -1.56 -17.62
CA GLU A 63 0.66 -1.81 -17.48
C GLU A 63 0.13 -1.29 -16.13
N TYR A 64 0.78 -1.66 -15.03
CA TYR A 64 0.46 -1.13 -13.70
C TYR A 64 1.63 -1.25 -12.72
N VAL A 65 1.52 -0.47 -11.66
CA VAL A 65 2.30 -0.62 -10.42
C VAL A 65 1.30 -0.94 -9.31
N GLU A 66 1.64 -1.90 -8.46
CA GLU A 66 0.77 -2.29 -7.34
C GLU A 66 1.37 -1.80 -6.01
N ILE A 67 0.56 -1.07 -5.22
CA ILE A 67 0.92 -0.71 -3.86
C ILE A 67 0.83 -1.99 -3.01
N GLY A 68 1.92 -2.30 -2.34
CA GLY A 68 2.02 -3.42 -1.42
C GLY A 68 1.59 -3.05 0.00
N HIS A 69 2.53 -3.03 0.93
CA HIS A 69 2.24 -2.61 2.30
C HIS A 69 2.12 -1.10 2.40
N ASN A 70 1.13 -0.66 3.18
CA ASN A 70 0.89 0.74 3.53
C ASN A 70 0.39 0.78 4.97
N ALA A 71 1.25 1.16 5.91
CA ALA A 71 0.95 1.09 7.34
C ALA A 71 1.45 2.33 8.09
N ILE A 72 0.67 2.72 9.10
CA ILE A 72 1.02 3.75 10.09
C ILE A 72 0.85 3.12 11.47
N ARG A 73 1.81 3.34 12.37
CA ARG A 73 1.73 2.90 13.76
C ARG A 73 0.45 3.39 14.43
N THR A 74 -0.14 2.56 15.26
CA THR A 74 -1.45 2.80 15.89
C THR A 74 -1.50 4.13 16.62
N ALA A 75 -0.46 4.52 17.34
CA ALA A 75 -0.39 5.80 18.06
C ALA A 75 -0.48 7.03 17.16
N TRP A 76 -0.22 6.88 15.86
CA TRP A 76 -0.16 7.99 14.88
C TRP A 76 -1.32 7.99 13.87
N LYS A 77 -2.22 7.00 13.97
CA LYS A 77 -3.43 6.94 13.13
C LYS A 77 -4.36 8.12 13.43
N GLY A 78 -5.15 8.52 12.43
CA GLY A 78 -6.11 9.61 12.57
C GLY A 78 -5.51 11.02 12.49
N ASN A 79 -4.22 11.17 12.26
CA ASN A 79 -3.51 12.46 12.17
C ASN A 79 -3.14 12.85 10.73
N GLY A 80 -3.67 12.17 9.73
CA GLY A 80 -3.40 12.46 8.31
C GLY A 80 -2.10 11.87 7.75
N PHE A 81 -1.26 11.22 8.55
CA PHE A 81 0.01 10.66 8.09
C PHE A 81 -0.18 9.58 7.02
N GLY A 82 -1.19 8.72 7.13
CA GLY A 82 -1.48 7.70 6.13
C GLY A 82 -1.83 8.30 4.77
N LYS A 83 -2.63 9.35 4.74
CA LYS A 83 -2.96 10.07 3.51
C LYS A 83 -1.74 10.77 2.92
N ALA A 84 -0.93 11.41 3.74
CA ALA A 84 0.30 12.08 3.31
C ALA A 84 1.32 11.08 2.73
N GLN A 85 1.51 9.95 3.41
CA GLN A 85 2.36 8.84 2.97
C GLN A 85 1.92 8.30 1.60
N LEU A 86 0.62 8.03 1.44
CA LEU A 86 0.05 7.53 0.21
C LEU A 86 0.15 8.55 -0.93
N THR A 87 -0.09 9.83 -0.66
CA THR A 87 0.05 10.92 -1.64
C THR A 87 1.49 11.01 -2.16
N GLU A 88 2.49 10.93 -1.30
CA GLU A 88 3.90 10.94 -1.71
C GLU A 88 4.27 9.70 -2.52
N ALA A 89 3.80 8.52 -2.15
CA ALA A 89 4.00 7.31 -2.93
C ALA A 89 3.41 7.45 -4.35
N LEU A 90 2.18 7.96 -4.46
CA LEU A 90 1.54 8.21 -5.75
C LEU A 90 2.31 9.23 -6.59
N ARG A 91 2.87 10.28 -5.98
CA ARG A 91 3.73 11.24 -6.67
C ARG A 91 4.94 10.55 -7.29
N ARG A 92 5.65 9.70 -6.54
CA ARG A 92 6.82 8.95 -7.02
C ARG A 92 6.45 7.94 -8.10
N ILE A 93 5.37 7.21 -7.92
CA ILE A 93 4.92 6.19 -8.88
C ILE A 93 4.52 6.83 -10.21
N ARG A 94 3.92 8.02 -10.21
CA ARG A 94 3.54 8.74 -11.43
C ARG A 94 4.72 9.21 -12.29
N GLU A 95 5.94 9.22 -11.75
CA GLU A 95 7.16 9.53 -12.50
C GLU A 95 7.57 8.40 -13.48
N TYR A 96 6.99 7.21 -13.35
CA TYR A 96 7.28 6.12 -14.28
C TYR A 96 6.68 6.39 -15.67
N ALA A 97 7.56 6.50 -16.66
CA ALA A 97 7.15 6.80 -18.04
C ALA A 97 6.20 5.72 -18.59
N GLY A 98 5.11 6.16 -19.20
CA GLY A 98 4.14 5.29 -19.88
C GLY A 98 3.30 4.42 -18.95
N LEU A 99 3.35 4.62 -17.63
CA LEU A 99 2.53 3.88 -16.69
C LEU A 99 1.03 4.13 -16.95
N LYS A 100 0.25 3.06 -17.02
CA LYS A 100 -1.19 3.14 -17.35
C LYS A 100 -2.07 3.18 -16.11
N GLU A 101 -1.73 2.39 -15.08
CA GLU A 101 -2.55 2.28 -13.86
C GLU A 101 -1.70 2.16 -12.61
N ILE A 102 -2.25 2.61 -11.49
CA ILE A 102 -1.77 2.28 -10.14
C ILE A 102 -2.87 1.46 -9.48
N ARG A 103 -2.53 0.31 -8.91
CA ARG A 103 -3.46 -0.63 -8.29
C ARG A 103 -3.15 -0.82 -6.81
N VAL A 104 -4.16 -1.20 -6.06
CA VAL A 104 -4.01 -1.68 -4.69
C VAL A 104 -5.11 -2.68 -4.35
N ARG A 105 -4.76 -3.69 -3.57
CA ARG A 105 -5.70 -4.64 -2.99
C ARG A 105 -5.78 -4.40 -1.48
N THR A 106 -6.99 -4.49 -0.93
CA THR A 106 -7.23 -4.34 0.51
C THR A 106 -8.42 -5.21 0.94
N ASN A 107 -8.77 -5.16 2.21
CA ASN A 107 -9.90 -5.89 2.78
C ASN A 107 -10.99 -4.91 3.22
N SER A 108 -12.26 -5.28 3.04
CA SER A 108 -13.42 -4.45 3.36
C SER A 108 -13.56 -4.11 4.86
N ASN A 109 -12.97 -4.90 5.74
CA ASN A 109 -12.99 -4.69 7.19
C ASN A 109 -11.82 -3.84 7.71
N LEU A 110 -10.97 -3.33 6.82
CA LEU A 110 -9.90 -2.39 7.16
C LEU A 110 -10.37 -0.95 6.95
N ILE A 111 -9.65 0.00 7.56
CA ILE A 111 -9.87 1.44 7.32
C ILE A 111 -9.25 1.91 5.99
N ALA A 112 -8.34 1.13 5.43
CA ALA A 112 -7.59 1.44 4.22
C ALA A 112 -8.45 1.85 3.01
N PRO A 113 -9.63 1.26 2.72
CA PRO A 113 -10.49 1.69 1.62
C PRO A 113 -10.75 3.20 1.60
N ARG A 114 -11.07 3.79 2.74
CA ARG A 114 -11.33 5.24 2.85
C ARG A 114 -10.11 6.09 2.49
N ASN A 115 -8.91 5.63 2.88
CA ASN A 115 -7.67 6.32 2.54
C ASN A 115 -7.42 6.27 1.03
N TYR A 116 -7.62 5.12 0.40
CA TYR A 116 -7.43 4.96 -1.05
C TYR A 116 -8.42 5.82 -1.84
N GLU A 117 -9.70 5.79 -1.48
CA GLU A 117 -10.73 6.63 -2.11
C GLU A 117 -10.41 8.13 -1.96
N SER A 118 -9.88 8.55 -0.80
CA SER A 118 -9.55 9.95 -0.52
C SER A 118 -8.43 10.53 -1.40
N VAL A 119 -7.64 9.69 -2.06
CA VAL A 119 -6.56 10.09 -2.98
C VAL A 119 -6.83 9.73 -4.44
N GLY A 120 -8.05 9.31 -4.75
CA GLY A 120 -8.52 9.12 -6.12
C GLY A 120 -8.55 7.69 -6.64
N PHE A 121 -8.33 6.69 -5.79
CA PHE A 121 -8.59 5.31 -6.18
C PHE A 121 -10.08 5.03 -6.34
N VAL A 122 -10.41 4.22 -7.32
CA VAL A 122 -11.77 3.77 -7.62
C VAL A 122 -11.82 2.25 -7.51
N LEU A 123 -12.83 1.74 -6.81
CA LEU A 123 -13.10 0.31 -6.73
C LEU A 123 -13.46 -0.23 -8.11
N TYR A 124 -12.79 -1.28 -8.57
CA TYR A 124 -13.08 -1.89 -9.87
C TYR A 124 -13.42 -3.39 -9.80
N ASP A 125 -13.09 -4.05 -8.69
CA ASP A 125 -13.44 -5.45 -8.47
C ASP A 125 -13.59 -5.73 -6.96
N ARG A 126 -14.45 -6.70 -6.65
CA ARG A 126 -14.70 -7.17 -5.29
C ARG A 126 -14.89 -8.68 -5.33
N LYS A 127 -14.14 -9.39 -4.48
CA LYS A 127 -14.25 -10.84 -4.36
C LYS A 127 -14.64 -11.20 -2.93
N GLU A 128 -15.66 -12.01 -2.81
CA GLU A 128 -16.04 -12.57 -1.52
C GLU A 128 -14.88 -13.38 -0.96
N ASN A 129 -14.58 -13.16 0.31
CA ASN A 129 -13.66 -14.01 1.04
C ASN A 129 -14.46 -15.24 1.49
N PRO A 130 -14.14 -16.45 1.02
CA PRO A 130 -14.90 -17.67 1.35
C PRO A 130 -14.76 -18.11 2.82
N GLY A 131 -14.18 -17.30 3.69
CA GLY A 131 -13.98 -17.62 5.10
C GLY A 131 -12.80 -18.55 5.37
N GLU A 132 -11.91 -18.74 4.40
CA GLU A 132 -10.69 -19.53 4.54
C GLU A 132 -9.62 -18.84 5.39
N THR A 133 -9.77 -17.54 5.64
CA THR A 133 -8.87 -16.77 6.48
C THR A 133 -9.54 -16.42 7.81
N ALA A 134 -8.75 -16.36 8.89
CA ALA A 134 -9.24 -16.01 10.22
C ALA A 134 -9.82 -14.59 10.26
N PHE A 135 -9.31 -13.65 9.44
CA PHE A 135 -9.83 -12.30 9.29
C PHE A 135 -10.90 -12.24 8.20
N SER A 136 -12.12 -11.88 8.58
CA SER A 136 -13.26 -11.78 7.66
C SER A 136 -13.23 -10.51 6.81
N GLY A 137 -14.11 -10.45 5.82
CA GLY A 137 -14.26 -9.33 4.90
C GLY A 137 -13.85 -9.68 3.48
N ASP A 138 -14.37 -8.92 2.52
CA ASP A 138 -14.11 -9.16 1.11
C ASP A 138 -12.79 -8.55 0.66
N ASP A 139 -12.18 -9.15 -0.35
CA ASP A 139 -11.06 -8.56 -1.07
C ASP A 139 -11.57 -7.45 -1.99
N LEU A 140 -11.03 -6.27 -1.82
CA LEU A 140 -11.34 -5.08 -2.60
C LEU A 140 -10.16 -4.70 -3.47
N TYR A 141 -10.42 -4.48 -4.76
CA TYR A 141 -9.43 -4.10 -5.76
C TYR A 141 -9.71 -2.69 -6.25
N TYR A 142 -8.76 -1.79 -5.99
CA TYR A 142 -8.83 -0.38 -6.36
C TYR A 142 -7.80 -0.03 -7.41
N ARG A 143 -8.10 0.97 -8.25
CA ARG A 143 -7.15 1.51 -9.21
C ARG A 143 -7.28 3.01 -9.40
N ILE A 144 -6.19 3.62 -9.84
CA ILE A 144 -6.14 4.93 -10.49
C ILE A 144 -5.73 4.69 -11.93
N GLN A 145 -6.55 5.11 -12.89
CA GLN A 145 -6.18 5.15 -14.31
C GLN A 145 -5.41 6.44 -14.57
N LEU A 146 -4.21 6.29 -15.15
CA LEU A 146 -3.39 7.42 -15.55
C LEU A 146 -3.72 7.74 -17.01
N GLN A 147 -4.20 8.97 -17.27
CA GLN A 147 -4.49 9.42 -18.62
C GLN A 147 -3.17 9.43 -19.42
N ARG A 148 -3.19 8.89 -20.64
CA ARG A 148 -2.15 9.19 -21.62
C ARG A 148 -2.17 10.70 -21.80
N GLU A 149 -1.04 11.38 -21.51
CA GLU A 149 -0.85 12.70 -22.09
C GLU A 149 -1.07 12.55 -23.60
N GLN A 150 -2.12 13.20 -24.09
CA GLN A 150 -2.26 13.38 -25.51
C GLN A 150 -1.05 14.19 -25.91
N MET A 151 -0.06 13.52 -26.53
CA MET A 151 0.99 14.21 -27.25
C MET A 151 0.26 15.06 -28.29
N GLY A 152 0.15 16.36 -27.97
CA GLY A 152 -0.42 17.33 -28.87
C GLY A 152 0.31 17.23 -30.19
N ASN A 153 -0.46 16.96 -31.25
CA ASN A 153 -0.01 17.18 -32.60
C ASN A 153 0.31 18.68 -32.71
N ALA A 154 1.61 18.96 -32.77
CA ALA A 154 2.11 20.21 -33.29
C ALA A 154 2.22 20.11 -34.80
#